data_36ec67ddd0e24e525848a7f383208ab4
#
_entry.id   36ec67ddd0e24e525848a7f383208ab4
#
_cell.length_a   1.000
_cell.length_b   1.000
_cell.length_c   1.000
_cell.angle_alpha   90.00
_cell.angle_beta   90.00
_cell.angle_gamma   90.00
#
_symmetry.space_group_name_H-M   'P 1'
#
loop_
_entity.id
_entity.type
_entity.pdbx_description
1 polymer ?
#
loop_
_entity_poly.entity_id
_entity_poly.type
_entity_poly.pdbx_seq_one_letter_code
_entity_poly.pdbx_strand_id
1 'polypeptide(L)'
;TGVTGTLPIANGGTGATTLAGANIAVTNAAQSFSAAQRGTISALTDGTTITPDFAAGNNFSVTLGGNRTLANPTNQTAGQSGVIVITQDGTGSRTLAYGSYWKFPTGTAPTLTTTASAVDVLAYYVEGSTRITARLMADVK
;
A
#
# COMPACT_ATOMS: atom_id res chain seq x y z
N THR A 1 -29.47 -32.85 -11.37
CA THR A 1 -28.63 -33.67 -10.49
C THR A 1 -27.33 -32.93 -10.23
N GLY A 2 -27.16 -32.42 -9.01
CA GLY A 2 -25.93 -31.70 -8.61
C GLY A 2 -24.80 -32.71 -8.35
N VAL A 3 -23.56 -32.22 -8.45
CA VAL A 3 -22.36 -32.95 -8.02
C VAL A 3 -22.39 -33.02 -6.48
N THR A 4 -22.37 -34.24 -5.92
CA THR A 4 -22.28 -34.48 -4.49
C THR A 4 -20.86 -34.92 -4.12
N GLY A 5 -20.32 -34.40 -2.99
CA GLY A 5 -18.99 -34.72 -2.52
C GLY A 5 -17.93 -33.74 -3.00
N THR A 6 -16.66 -34.11 -2.85
CA THR A 6 -15.49 -33.28 -3.22
C THR A 6 -15.19 -33.42 -4.70
N LEU A 7 -15.22 -32.32 -5.45
CA LEU A 7 -14.79 -32.30 -6.83
C LEU A 7 -13.24 -32.18 -6.87
N PRO A 8 -12.51 -33.09 -7.54
CA PRO A 8 -11.06 -33.00 -7.67
C PRO A 8 -10.61 -31.70 -8.33
N ILE A 9 -9.44 -31.18 -7.94
CA ILE A 9 -8.87 -29.94 -8.49
C ILE A 9 -8.71 -30.04 -10.02
N ALA A 10 -8.32 -31.20 -10.53
CA ALA A 10 -8.19 -31.47 -11.96
C ALA A 10 -9.50 -31.25 -12.76
N ASN A 11 -10.65 -31.31 -12.09
CA ASN A 11 -11.97 -31.09 -12.68
C ASN A 11 -12.57 -29.72 -12.27
N GLY A 12 -11.72 -28.78 -11.86
CA GLY A 12 -12.13 -27.44 -11.43
C GLY A 12 -12.65 -27.34 -10.00
N GLY A 13 -12.52 -28.40 -9.19
CA GLY A 13 -12.92 -28.39 -7.79
C GLY A 13 -11.83 -27.82 -6.87
N THR A 14 -12.25 -27.37 -5.69
CA THR A 14 -11.35 -26.85 -4.65
C THR A 14 -10.67 -27.98 -3.84
N GLY A 15 -11.03 -29.24 -4.09
CA GLY A 15 -10.58 -30.38 -3.30
C GLY A 15 -11.20 -30.48 -1.91
N ALA A 16 -12.16 -29.62 -1.59
CA ALA A 16 -12.81 -29.55 -0.29
C ALA A 16 -14.34 -29.42 -0.42
N THR A 17 -15.07 -29.85 0.61
CA THR A 17 -16.54 -29.77 0.67
C THR A 17 -17.05 -28.41 1.15
N THR A 18 -16.18 -27.57 1.67
CA THR A 18 -16.48 -26.21 2.13
C THR A 18 -15.43 -25.22 1.66
N LEU A 19 -15.78 -23.93 1.55
CA LEU A 19 -14.82 -22.86 1.22
C LEU A 19 -13.71 -22.76 2.27
N ALA A 20 -14.04 -22.94 3.56
CA ALA A 20 -13.06 -22.93 4.64
C ALA A 20 -12.06 -24.11 4.53
N GLY A 21 -12.53 -25.30 4.14
CA GLY A 21 -11.66 -26.45 3.89
C GLY A 21 -10.77 -26.30 2.64
N ALA A 22 -11.18 -25.46 1.69
CA ALA A 22 -10.41 -25.14 0.50
C ALA A 22 -9.40 -24.00 0.71
N ASN A 23 -9.32 -23.41 1.90
CA ASN A 23 -8.52 -22.21 2.22
C ASN A 23 -8.82 -21.02 1.29
N ILE A 24 -10.05 -20.90 0.83
CA ILE A 24 -10.51 -19.78 0.01
C ILE A 24 -11.05 -18.70 0.94
N ALA A 25 -10.52 -17.48 0.84
CA ALA A 25 -11.04 -16.33 1.55
C ALA A 25 -12.49 -16.03 1.10
N VAL A 26 -13.39 -15.83 2.04
CA VAL A 26 -14.78 -15.45 1.78
C VAL A 26 -15.00 -13.99 2.16
N THR A 27 -15.73 -13.25 1.34
CA THR A 27 -15.87 -11.79 1.48
C THR A 27 -16.86 -11.36 2.56
N ASN A 28 -17.70 -12.28 3.06
CA ASN A 28 -18.80 -11.98 3.99
C ASN A 28 -18.64 -12.64 5.37
N ALA A 29 -17.44 -13.09 5.72
CA ALA A 29 -17.15 -13.67 7.03
C ALA A 29 -15.76 -13.27 7.51
N ALA A 30 -15.58 -13.20 8.83
CA ALA A 30 -14.27 -12.98 9.43
C ALA A 30 -13.33 -14.14 9.06
N GLN A 31 -12.10 -13.82 8.70
CA GLN A 31 -11.07 -14.79 8.33
C GLN A 31 -9.91 -14.73 9.32
N SER A 32 -9.49 -15.90 9.80
CA SER A 32 -8.26 -16.05 10.56
C SER A 32 -7.23 -16.78 9.70
N PHE A 33 -6.07 -16.16 9.52
CA PHE A 33 -4.95 -16.75 8.80
C PHE A 33 -3.88 -17.19 9.81
N SER A 34 -3.52 -18.46 9.83
CA SER A 34 -2.49 -19.01 10.72
C SER A 34 -1.06 -18.72 10.23
N ALA A 35 -0.90 -18.31 8.98
CA ALA A 35 0.36 -17.89 8.39
C ALA A 35 0.34 -16.37 8.10
N ALA A 36 1.54 -15.77 8.03
CA ALA A 36 1.68 -14.36 7.71
C ALA A 36 1.10 -14.02 6.34
N GLN A 37 0.25 -13.00 6.28
CA GLN A 37 -0.23 -12.42 5.05
C GLN A 37 0.72 -11.29 4.64
N ARG A 38 1.36 -11.41 3.48
CA ARG A 38 2.36 -10.44 3.00
C ARG A 38 1.82 -9.71 1.79
N GLY A 39 1.77 -8.38 1.87
CA GLY A 39 1.57 -7.53 0.70
C GLY A 39 2.89 -7.36 -0.07
N THR A 40 2.83 -7.41 -1.39
CA THR A 40 3.96 -7.05 -2.25
C THR A 40 4.29 -5.56 -2.07
N ILE A 41 5.58 -5.21 -2.12
CA ILE A 41 6.03 -3.82 -2.19
C ILE A 41 6.15 -3.45 -3.66
N SER A 42 5.34 -2.49 -4.11
CA SER A 42 5.36 -1.98 -5.47
C SER A 42 6.32 -0.79 -5.58
N ALA A 43 7.33 -0.90 -6.43
CA ALA A 43 8.24 0.22 -6.66
C ALA A 43 7.54 1.31 -7.48
N LEU A 44 7.58 2.55 -6.98
CA LEU A 44 7.11 3.72 -7.71
C LEU A 44 8.23 4.26 -8.60
N THR A 45 7.87 4.69 -9.79
CA THR A 45 8.82 5.35 -10.70
C THR A 45 9.12 6.76 -10.18
N ASP A 46 10.40 7.07 -9.96
CA ASP A 46 10.84 8.42 -9.61
C ASP A 46 10.64 9.37 -10.80
N GLY A 47 10.11 10.55 -10.54
CA GLY A 47 9.83 11.58 -11.52
C GLY A 47 9.35 12.85 -10.84
N THR A 48 9.25 13.96 -11.57
CA THR A 48 8.78 15.23 -11.03
C THR A 48 7.46 15.07 -10.26
N THR A 49 6.58 14.21 -10.78
CA THR A 49 5.33 13.81 -10.15
C THR A 49 5.31 12.29 -10.02
N ILE A 50 5.07 11.80 -8.80
CA ILE A 50 4.97 10.38 -8.46
C ILE A 50 3.50 10.10 -8.19
N THR A 51 2.87 9.25 -8.99
CA THR A 51 1.45 8.90 -8.84
C THR A 51 1.33 7.43 -8.46
N PRO A 52 1.04 7.10 -7.19
CA PRO A 52 0.80 5.72 -6.79
C PRO A 52 -0.49 5.18 -7.42
N ASP A 53 -0.45 3.94 -7.92
CA ASP A 53 -1.65 3.19 -8.27
C ASP A 53 -2.00 2.25 -7.12
N PHE A 54 -3.06 2.56 -6.38
CA PHE A 54 -3.47 1.78 -5.21
C PHE A 54 -4.14 0.44 -5.58
N ALA A 55 -4.43 0.20 -6.86
CA ALA A 55 -4.79 -1.15 -7.32
C ALA A 55 -3.57 -2.09 -7.39
N ALA A 56 -2.35 -1.56 -7.49
CA ALA A 56 -1.13 -2.35 -7.54
C ALA A 56 -0.71 -2.94 -6.17
N GLY A 57 -1.27 -2.46 -5.07
CA GLY A 57 -0.99 -2.95 -3.72
C GLY A 57 -1.18 -1.92 -2.63
N ASN A 58 -0.78 -2.30 -1.41
CA ASN A 58 -0.88 -1.45 -0.23
C ASN A 58 0.49 -0.89 0.21
N ASN A 59 1.58 -1.47 -0.25
CA ASN A 59 2.92 -1.07 0.16
C ASN A 59 3.72 -0.63 -1.06
N PHE A 60 4.38 0.50 -0.93
CA PHE A 60 5.14 1.10 -2.01
C PHE A 60 6.53 1.52 -1.54
N SER A 61 7.44 1.70 -2.50
CA SER A 61 8.75 2.26 -2.23
C SER A 61 9.18 3.20 -3.35
N VAL A 62 9.99 4.21 -3.02
CA VAL A 62 10.60 5.12 -3.99
C VAL A 62 11.92 5.67 -3.45
N THR A 63 12.91 5.81 -4.33
CA THR A 63 14.11 6.60 -4.05
C THR A 63 14.01 7.91 -4.81
N LEU A 64 14.11 9.04 -4.09
CA LEU A 64 13.96 10.37 -4.67
C LEU A 64 15.27 10.83 -5.30
N GLY A 65 15.31 11.00 -6.61
CA GLY A 65 16.44 11.60 -7.34
C GLY A 65 16.35 13.13 -7.48
N GLY A 66 15.37 13.76 -6.85
CA GLY A 66 15.16 15.22 -6.89
C GLY A 66 13.99 15.65 -6.01
N ASN A 67 13.65 16.93 -6.05
CA ASN A 67 12.45 17.44 -5.41
C ASN A 67 11.22 16.95 -6.19
N ARG A 68 10.25 16.33 -5.50
CA ARG A 68 9.13 15.62 -6.11
C ARG A 68 7.79 16.04 -5.54
N THR A 69 6.73 15.67 -6.24
CA THR A 69 5.36 15.74 -5.75
C THR A 69 4.77 14.33 -5.71
N LEU A 70 4.35 13.88 -4.53
CA LEU A 70 3.51 12.70 -4.38
C LEU A 70 2.08 13.12 -4.71
N ALA A 71 1.64 12.81 -5.92
CA ALA A 71 0.32 13.16 -6.41
C ALA A 71 -0.78 12.40 -5.64
N ASN A 72 -2.03 12.77 -5.90
CA ASN A 72 -3.16 11.95 -5.47
C ASN A 72 -3.05 10.58 -6.14
N PRO A 73 -3.20 9.47 -5.40
CA PRO A 73 -3.15 8.15 -6.00
C PRO A 73 -4.32 7.92 -6.95
N THR A 74 -4.21 6.90 -7.78
CA THR A 74 -5.30 6.35 -8.58
C THR A 74 -5.83 5.07 -7.93
N ASN A 75 -7.08 4.69 -8.25
CA ASN A 75 -7.71 3.43 -7.83
C ASN A 75 -7.76 3.20 -6.31
N GLN A 76 -7.73 4.27 -5.51
CA GLN A 76 -7.85 4.15 -4.06
C GLN A 76 -9.26 3.71 -3.65
N THR A 77 -9.32 2.83 -2.66
CA THR A 77 -10.58 2.33 -2.10
C THR A 77 -10.62 2.61 -0.60
N ALA A 78 -11.75 3.10 -0.09
CA ALA A 78 -11.95 3.34 1.34
C ALA A 78 -11.68 2.07 2.17
N GLY A 79 -10.97 2.21 3.28
CA GLY A 79 -10.52 1.10 4.12
C GLY A 79 -9.14 0.56 3.76
N GLN A 80 -8.58 0.92 2.61
CA GLN A 80 -7.22 0.54 2.24
C GLN A 80 -6.20 1.24 3.14
N SER A 81 -5.18 0.52 3.56
CA SER A 81 -4.09 1.05 4.39
C SER A 81 -2.76 0.42 4.01
N GLY A 82 -1.67 1.14 4.26
CA GLY A 82 -0.34 0.65 3.96
C GLY A 82 0.74 1.67 4.25
N VAL A 83 1.88 1.48 3.61
CA VAL A 83 3.04 2.36 3.77
C VAL A 83 3.69 2.70 2.42
N ILE A 84 4.30 3.88 2.37
CA ILE A 84 5.24 4.25 1.30
C ILE A 84 6.60 4.46 1.94
N VAL A 85 7.58 3.63 1.58
CA VAL A 85 8.98 3.79 1.99
C VAL A 85 9.64 4.79 1.04
N ILE A 86 10.14 5.89 1.59
CA ILE A 86 10.73 7.00 0.85
C ILE A 86 12.21 7.09 1.22
N THR A 87 13.09 6.91 0.25
CA THR A 87 14.53 6.95 0.45
C THR A 87 15.12 8.19 -0.23
N GLN A 88 15.98 8.91 0.46
CA GLN A 88 16.83 9.94 -0.14
C GLN A 88 17.86 9.29 -1.05
N ASP A 89 18.22 9.93 -2.16
CA ASP A 89 19.38 9.49 -2.95
C ASP A 89 20.71 9.75 -2.21
N GLY A 90 21.82 9.41 -2.87
CA GLY A 90 23.18 9.64 -2.32
C GLY A 90 23.56 11.11 -2.14
N THR A 91 22.76 12.05 -2.63
CA THR A 91 22.95 13.50 -2.45
C THR A 91 22.17 14.01 -1.23
N GLY A 92 20.97 13.49 -1.01
CA GLY A 92 20.05 13.95 0.03
C GLY A 92 19.39 15.30 -0.29
N SER A 93 18.76 15.88 0.72
CA SER A 93 18.05 17.18 0.66
C SER A 93 16.91 17.24 -0.36
N ARG A 94 16.35 16.08 -0.72
CA ARG A 94 15.18 16.00 -1.60
C ARG A 94 13.93 16.31 -0.80
N THR A 95 13.06 17.11 -1.39
CA THR A 95 11.77 17.49 -0.80
C THR A 95 10.62 16.76 -1.46
N LEU A 96 9.52 16.58 -0.71
CA LEU A 96 8.31 15.98 -1.22
C LEU A 96 7.12 16.91 -0.92
N ALA A 97 6.47 17.38 -1.98
CA ALA A 97 5.16 18.00 -1.89
C ALA A 97 4.07 16.92 -2.00
N TYR A 98 2.83 17.24 -1.61
CA TYR A 98 1.75 16.28 -1.56
C TYR A 98 0.52 16.78 -2.29
N GLY A 99 -0.16 15.89 -2.97
CA GLY A 99 -1.45 16.15 -3.60
C GLY A 99 -2.55 16.44 -2.57
N SER A 100 -3.65 17.00 -3.02
CA SER A 100 -4.72 17.54 -2.16
C SER A 100 -5.48 16.47 -1.34
N TYR A 101 -5.40 15.18 -1.72
CA TYR A 101 -6.06 14.11 -0.99
C TYR A 101 -5.33 13.71 0.30
N TRP A 102 -4.02 13.95 0.37
CA TRP A 102 -3.20 13.65 1.54
C TRP A 102 -3.51 14.63 2.68
N LYS A 103 -3.89 14.09 3.83
CA LYS A 103 -4.21 14.83 5.04
C LYS A 103 -3.26 14.44 6.16
N PHE A 104 -2.67 15.43 6.78
CA PHE A 104 -1.66 15.26 7.81
C PHE A 104 -2.14 15.84 9.15
N PRO A 105 -1.56 15.40 10.29
CA PRO A 105 -1.83 15.98 11.58
C PRO A 105 -1.68 17.51 11.54
N THR A 106 -2.57 18.22 12.21
CA THR A 106 -2.62 19.70 12.25
C THR A 106 -2.78 20.40 10.90
N GLY A 107 -3.02 19.64 9.81
CA GLY A 107 -3.13 20.18 8.45
C GLY A 107 -1.79 20.56 7.81
N THR A 108 -0.66 20.24 8.44
CA THR A 108 0.68 20.60 7.96
C THR A 108 1.35 19.39 7.32
N ALA A 109 1.76 19.53 6.06
CA ALA A 109 2.53 18.50 5.36
C ALA A 109 3.87 18.26 6.03
N PRO A 110 4.30 17.01 6.24
CA PRO A 110 5.57 16.70 6.87
C PRO A 110 6.75 17.01 5.97
N THR A 111 7.88 17.33 6.58
CA THR A 111 9.18 17.47 5.92
C THR A 111 9.94 16.16 6.02
N LEU A 112 10.54 15.70 4.92
CA LEU A 112 11.40 14.53 4.91
C LEU A 112 12.74 14.78 5.62
N THR A 113 13.35 13.69 6.09
CA THR A 113 14.74 13.70 6.53
C THR A 113 15.65 14.05 5.35
N THR A 114 16.56 15.00 5.55
CA THR A 114 17.40 15.56 4.47
C THR A 114 18.73 14.87 4.27
N THR A 115 19.14 13.99 5.21
CA THR A 115 20.41 13.26 5.13
C THR A 115 20.43 12.35 3.89
N ALA A 116 21.56 12.26 3.21
CA ALA A 116 21.77 11.33 2.10
C ALA A 116 21.46 9.89 2.52
N SER A 117 20.77 9.17 1.67
CA SER A 117 20.32 7.77 1.89
C SER A 117 19.41 7.55 3.11
N ALA A 118 18.92 8.62 3.75
CA ALA A 118 17.95 8.49 4.84
C ALA A 118 16.65 7.86 4.34
N VAL A 119 15.99 7.13 5.23
CA VAL A 119 14.74 6.44 4.95
C VAL A 119 13.64 7.00 5.85
N ASP A 120 12.56 7.43 5.23
CA ASP A 120 11.33 7.82 5.89
C ASP A 120 10.21 6.86 5.49
N VAL A 121 9.23 6.66 6.37
CA VAL A 121 8.07 5.81 6.08
C VAL A 121 6.79 6.61 6.25
N LEU A 122 6.04 6.77 5.16
CA LEU A 122 4.74 7.39 5.16
C LEU A 122 3.65 6.32 5.34
N ALA A 123 3.10 6.21 6.54
CA ALA A 123 1.93 5.36 6.80
C ALA A 123 0.66 6.07 6.36
N TYR A 124 -0.31 5.34 5.80
CA TYR A 124 -1.56 5.94 5.32
C TYR A 124 -2.77 5.05 5.54
N TYR A 125 -3.93 5.71 5.58
CA TYR A 125 -5.26 5.10 5.58
C TYR A 125 -6.19 5.88 4.65
N VAL A 126 -6.86 5.18 3.75
CA VAL A 126 -7.83 5.76 2.80
C VAL A 126 -9.20 5.85 3.47
N GLU A 127 -9.64 7.06 3.78
CA GLU A 127 -10.96 7.31 4.36
C GLU A 127 -12.06 7.37 3.28
N GLY A 128 -11.70 7.77 2.06
CA GLY A 128 -12.63 7.92 0.95
C GLY A 128 -11.92 8.28 -0.35
N SER A 129 -12.70 8.52 -1.38
CA SER A 129 -12.19 8.76 -2.75
C SER A 129 -11.27 9.98 -2.90
N THR A 130 -11.33 10.94 -1.97
CA THR A 130 -10.55 12.19 -2.01
C THR A 130 -9.90 12.54 -0.68
N ARG A 131 -9.82 11.56 0.26
CA ARG A 131 -9.26 11.79 1.58
C ARG A 131 -8.44 10.61 2.05
N ILE A 132 -7.18 10.86 2.33
CA ILE A 132 -6.19 9.89 2.80
C ILE A 132 -5.49 10.50 4.00
N THR A 133 -5.72 9.96 5.19
CA THR A 133 -4.96 10.36 6.39
C THR A 133 -3.60 9.69 6.35
N ALA A 134 -2.55 10.48 6.54
CA ALA A 134 -1.18 9.98 6.50
C ALA A 134 -0.32 10.58 7.61
N ARG A 135 0.70 9.82 8.01
CA ARG A 135 1.69 10.23 8.98
C ARG A 135 3.08 9.76 8.58
N LEU A 136 4.05 10.66 8.62
CA LEU A 136 5.46 10.34 8.36
C LEU A 136 6.14 9.86 9.64
N MET A 137 6.87 8.76 9.54
CA MET A 137 7.90 8.32 10.48
C MET A 137 9.24 8.66 9.83
N ALA A 138 9.90 9.68 10.37
CA ALA A 138 11.12 10.20 9.81
C ALA A 138 12.35 9.47 10.37
N ASP A 139 13.42 9.40 9.56
CA ASP A 139 14.75 8.91 9.93
C ASP A 139 14.72 7.50 10.55
N VAL A 140 14.08 6.58 9.84
CA VAL A 140 14.00 5.17 10.26
C VAL A 140 15.35 4.49 10.03
N LYS A 141 16.03 4.09 11.13
CA LYS A 141 17.37 3.46 11.15
C LYS A 141 17.30 2.07 11.73
#